data_01ae46fe8dc58da559c7ede8d3276841
#
_entry.id   01ae46fe8dc58da559c7ede8d3276841
#
_cell.length_a   1.000
_cell.length_b   1.000
_cell.length_c   1.000
_cell.angle_alpha   90.00
_cell.angle_beta   90.00
_cell.angle_gamma   90.00
#
_symmetry.space_group_name_H-M   'P 1'
#
loop_
_entity.id
_entity.type
_entity.pdbx_description
1 polymer ?
#
loop_
_entity_poly.entity_id
_entity_poly.type
_entity_poly.pdbx_seq_one_letter_code
_entity_poly.pdbx_strand_id
1 'polypeptide(L)'
;KPKGVQRDTGGYAVALAASMKHIYCGNPGEAYFSTSDIGWVVGHSYIVYGPLIGGMATVVYEGLPIRPDPGIWWQIVEKYKVTVMFSAPTAVRVLKKQDPAWLKKYDISTLRYLFLAGEPLDEPTAQWISDALNVPIIDNYWQTETGWPMLTAMPGVENTPVKFGSPSFPAYGYNLKLLDEVSGEEVGPGEKGVVAVLPPLPPGCLSTVWGQDDRFVNTYFKGFKDKLVYSSFDWGLKDEDGYYFILGRTDDVINVAGHRLGTREIEEAVNTHNSIAECAVVGVADQLKGQVPMAFAVVKDPAQLADETLRASLAKEVIATVSKELGAIANPSQVHFVTQLPKTRSGKVLRRSIQAIAEGRDPGDLTTLDDPSGLEQVKQAVTGQS
;
A
#
# COMPACT_ATOMS: atom_id res chain seq x y z
N LYS A 1 6.65 18.22 -8.69
CA LYS A 1 7.57 17.71 -9.74
C LYS A 1 8.06 16.33 -9.37
N PRO A 2 8.18 15.40 -10.31
CA PRO A 2 8.82 14.12 -10.10
C PRO A 2 10.22 14.30 -9.52
N LYS A 3 10.67 13.37 -8.68
CA LYS A 3 12.02 13.37 -8.13
C LYS A 3 12.80 12.19 -8.72
N GLY A 4 14.03 12.44 -9.16
CA GLY A 4 14.95 11.39 -9.59
C GLY A 4 15.63 10.77 -8.37
N VAL A 5 15.38 9.51 -8.08
CA VAL A 5 16.10 8.79 -7.02
C VAL A 5 17.39 8.23 -7.58
N GLN A 6 18.53 8.66 -7.04
CA GLN A 6 19.85 8.17 -7.42
C GLN A 6 20.28 7.06 -6.49
N ARG A 7 20.82 5.97 -7.04
CA ARG A 7 21.38 4.82 -6.32
C ARG A 7 22.76 4.48 -6.80
N ASP A 8 23.57 3.91 -5.93
CA ASP A 8 24.80 3.24 -6.32
C ASP A 8 24.46 1.94 -7.06
N THR A 9 25.01 1.75 -8.25
CA THR A 9 24.72 0.59 -9.10
C THR A 9 25.17 -0.72 -8.45
N GLY A 10 26.37 -0.75 -7.85
CA GLY A 10 26.90 -1.93 -7.19
C GLY A 10 26.13 -2.30 -5.94
N GLY A 11 25.84 -1.31 -5.09
CA GLY A 11 25.04 -1.51 -3.88
C GLY A 11 23.62 -1.98 -4.20
N TYR A 12 23.00 -1.42 -5.26
CA TYR A 12 21.67 -1.85 -5.68
C TYR A 12 21.67 -3.30 -6.19
N ALA A 13 22.66 -3.69 -6.99
CA ALA A 13 22.80 -5.07 -7.47
C ALA A 13 23.00 -6.06 -6.30
N VAL A 14 23.82 -5.71 -5.30
CA VAL A 14 24.05 -6.54 -4.11
C VAL A 14 22.75 -6.71 -3.31
N ALA A 15 22.01 -5.63 -3.08
CA ALA A 15 20.74 -5.68 -2.36
C ALA A 15 19.72 -6.55 -3.07
N LEU A 16 19.59 -6.40 -4.39
CA LEU A 16 18.67 -7.22 -5.18
C LEU A 16 19.08 -8.69 -5.22
N ALA A 17 20.36 -9.00 -5.41
CA ALA A 17 20.86 -10.38 -5.35
C ALA A 17 20.56 -11.03 -3.98
N ALA A 18 20.81 -10.31 -2.89
CA ALA A 18 20.51 -10.77 -1.53
C ALA A 18 19.02 -10.97 -1.33
N SER A 19 18.17 -10.03 -1.77
CA SER A 19 16.73 -10.15 -1.63
C SER A 19 16.14 -11.30 -2.46
N MET A 20 16.61 -11.52 -3.68
CA MET A 20 16.18 -12.67 -4.50
C MET A 20 16.47 -14.00 -3.83
N LYS A 21 17.63 -14.11 -3.17
CA LYS A 21 18.05 -15.33 -2.47
C LYS A 21 17.34 -15.52 -1.13
N HIS A 22 17.25 -14.47 -0.32
CA HIS A 22 16.89 -14.59 1.09
C HIS A 22 15.43 -14.22 1.39
N ILE A 23 14.80 -13.37 0.55
CA ILE A 23 13.40 -12.98 0.68
C ILE A 23 12.56 -13.80 -0.28
N TYR A 24 12.82 -13.67 -1.58
CA TYR A 24 11.99 -14.28 -2.63
C TYR A 24 12.30 -15.76 -2.86
N CYS A 25 13.40 -16.29 -2.35
CA CYS A 25 13.81 -17.70 -2.48
C CYS A 25 13.85 -18.20 -3.92
N GLY A 26 14.22 -17.31 -4.85
CA GLY A 26 14.35 -17.63 -6.26
C GLY A 26 15.68 -18.33 -6.54
N ASN A 27 15.67 -19.37 -7.40
CA ASN A 27 16.85 -20.09 -7.81
C ASN A 27 17.15 -19.86 -9.30
N PRO A 28 18.44 -19.91 -9.73
CA PRO A 28 18.79 -19.83 -11.12
C PRO A 28 18.02 -20.87 -11.97
N GLY A 29 17.51 -20.43 -13.12
CA GLY A 29 16.74 -21.28 -14.05
C GLY A 29 15.24 -21.37 -13.74
N GLU A 30 14.77 -20.89 -12.58
CA GLU A 30 13.36 -20.80 -12.27
C GLU A 30 12.69 -19.58 -12.92
N ALA A 31 11.35 -19.57 -12.96
CA ALA A 31 10.57 -18.45 -13.49
C ALA A 31 9.95 -17.62 -12.35
N TYR A 32 10.11 -16.31 -12.48
CA TYR A 32 9.57 -15.29 -11.60
C TYR A 32 8.50 -14.46 -12.35
N PHE A 33 7.38 -14.21 -11.72
CA PHE A 33 6.30 -13.42 -12.31
C PHE A 33 5.91 -12.26 -11.41
N SER A 34 6.20 -11.03 -11.81
CA SER A 34 5.68 -9.83 -11.16
C SER A 34 4.58 -9.20 -12.01
N THR A 35 3.45 -8.93 -11.39
CA THR A 35 2.30 -8.30 -12.04
C THR A 35 2.30 -6.78 -11.93
N SER A 36 3.38 -6.21 -11.39
CA SER A 36 3.53 -4.77 -11.21
C SER A 36 3.87 -4.06 -12.52
N ASP A 37 3.69 -2.76 -12.53
CA ASP A 37 4.05 -1.91 -13.67
C ASP A 37 5.57 -1.68 -13.72
N ILE A 38 6.16 -1.88 -14.91
CA ILE A 38 7.59 -1.69 -15.15
C ILE A 38 8.05 -0.23 -14.98
N GLY A 39 7.14 0.74 -15.06
CA GLY A 39 7.42 2.16 -14.86
C GLY A 39 7.62 2.57 -13.39
N TRP A 40 7.41 1.66 -12.44
CA TRP A 40 7.63 1.89 -11.01
C TRP A 40 8.90 1.22 -10.52
N VAL A 41 9.38 1.64 -9.33
CA VAL A 41 10.58 1.03 -8.74
C VAL A 41 10.44 -0.49 -8.54
N VAL A 42 9.23 -0.95 -8.22
CA VAL A 42 8.97 -2.40 -8.10
C VAL A 42 9.22 -3.12 -9.43
N GLY A 43 8.88 -2.51 -10.56
CA GLY A 43 9.20 -3.04 -11.88
C GLY A 43 10.71 -3.06 -12.13
N HIS A 44 11.42 -1.99 -11.78
CA HIS A 44 12.87 -1.94 -11.90
C HIS A 44 13.52 -3.02 -11.02
N SER A 45 13.19 -3.08 -9.74
CA SER A 45 13.77 -4.02 -8.79
C SER A 45 13.38 -5.47 -9.09
N TYR A 46 12.08 -5.74 -9.34
CA TYR A 46 11.50 -7.09 -9.29
C TYR A 46 10.66 -7.49 -10.52
N ILE A 47 10.83 -6.80 -11.65
CA ILE A 47 10.55 -7.34 -12.98
C ILE A 47 11.87 -7.52 -13.74
N VAL A 48 12.75 -6.49 -13.68
CA VAL A 48 13.96 -6.45 -14.50
C VAL A 48 15.19 -6.94 -13.73
N TYR A 49 15.68 -6.15 -12.76
CA TYR A 49 17.03 -6.38 -12.24
C TYR A 49 17.12 -7.58 -11.29
N GLY A 50 16.28 -7.68 -10.30
CA GLY A 50 16.36 -8.72 -9.28
C GLY A 50 16.31 -10.14 -9.86
N PRO A 51 15.24 -10.51 -10.60
CA PRO A 51 15.14 -11.84 -11.19
C PRO A 51 16.31 -12.17 -12.11
N LEU A 52 16.74 -11.24 -12.98
CA LEU A 52 17.85 -11.47 -13.91
C LEU A 52 19.19 -11.61 -13.17
N ILE A 53 19.46 -10.81 -12.15
CA ILE A 53 20.64 -10.95 -11.29
C ILE A 53 20.62 -12.30 -10.57
N GLY A 54 19.43 -12.75 -10.12
CA GLY A 54 19.22 -14.06 -9.50
C GLY A 54 19.31 -15.24 -10.47
N GLY A 55 19.54 -15.00 -11.77
CA GLY A 55 19.61 -16.04 -12.81
C GLY A 55 18.26 -16.67 -13.14
N MET A 56 17.16 -15.99 -12.81
CA MET A 56 15.79 -16.44 -13.08
C MET A 56 15.30 -15.92 -14.43
N ALA A 57 14.35 -16.64 -15.03
CA ALA A 57 13.53 -16.09 -16.10
C ALA A 57 12.49 -15.15 -15.51
N THR A 58 12.34 -13.95 -16.06
CA THR A 58 11.30 -13.02 -15.67
C THR A 58 10.15 -13.05 -16.67
N VAL A 59 8.93 -13.22 -16.19
CA VAL A 59 7.72 -13.16 -17.01
C VAL A 59 7.18 -11.74 -16.99
N VAL A 60 7.00 -11.15 -18.17
CA VAL A 60 6.42 -9.83 -18.35
C VAL A 60 5.04 -9.99 -19.02
N TYR A 61 4.02 -9.47 -18.41
CA TYR A 61 2.65 -9.52 -18.93
C TYR A 61 2.07 -8.12 -19.05
N GLU A 62 1.74 -7.73 -20.27
CA GLU A 62 1.07 -6.47 -20.56
C GLU A 62 -0.45 -6.68 -20.56
N GLY A 63 -1.08 -6.56 -19.40
CA GLY A 63 -2.51 -6.78 -19.27
C GLY A 63 -3.02 -6.66 -17.84
N LEU A 64 -4.34 -6.68 -17.72
CA LEU A 64 -5.04 -6.61 -16.43
C LEU A 64 -5.23 -8.01 -15.83
N PRO A 65 -5.37 -8.14 -14.50
CA PRO A 65 -5.51 -9.44 -13.82
C PRO A 65 -6.75 -10.24 -14.22
N ILE A 66 -7.72 -9.60 -14.88
CA ILE A 66 -9.00 -10.18 -15.30
C ILE A 66 -9.21 -10.19 -16.83
N ARG A 67 -8.17 -9.89 -17.61
CA ARG A 67 -8.25 -9.89 -19.07
C ARG A 67 -7.15 -10.76 -19.67
N PRO A 68 -7.45 -11.60 -20.66
CA PRO A 68 -8.75 -11.80 -21.33
C PRO A 68 -9.82 -12.42 -20.41
N ASP A 69 -9.44 -13.12 -19.34
CA ASP A 69 -10.30 -13.70 -18.32
C ASP A 69 -9.60 -13.72 -16.95
N PRO A 70 -10.32 -13.92 -15.82
CA PRO A 70 -9.74 -13.92 -14.47
C PRO A 70 -8.75 -15.06 -14.16
N GLY A 71 -8.60 -16.02 -15.07
CA GLY A 71 -7.63 -17.10 -14.94
C GLY A 71 -6.26 -16.81 -15.54
N ILE A 72 -6.07 -15.66 -16.19
CA ILE A 72 -4.87 -15.38 -16.98
C ILE A 72 -3.56 -15.50 -16.17
N TRP A 73 -3.54 -15.05 -14.92
CA TRP A 73 -2.33 -15.16 -14.09
C TRP A 73 -2.00 -16.62 -13.76
N TRP A 74 -3.01 -17.43 -13.49
CA TRP A 74 -2.86 -18.86 -13.19
C TRP A 74 -2.46 -19.64 -14.41
N GLN A 75 -2.95 -19.27 -15.59
CA GLN A 75 -2.50 -19.79 -16.87
C GLN A 75 -1.02 -19.47 -17.12
N ILE A 76 -0.56 -18.27 -16.78
CA ILE A 76 0.84 -17.87 -16.88
C ILE A 76 1.70 -18.71 -15.92
N VAL A 77 1.25 -18.88 -14.67
CA VAL A 77 1.94 -19.73 -13.67
C VAL A 77 2.10 -21.15 -14.19
N GLU A 78 1.03 -21.76 -14.70
CA GLU A 78 1.08 -23.12 -15.28
C GLU A 78 2.01 -23.19 -16.49
N LYS A 79 1.83 -22.27 -17.44
CA LYS A 79 2.55 -22.28 -18.72
C LYS A 79 4.06 -22.13 -18.57
N TYR A 80 4.47 -21.21 -17.70
CA TYR A 80 5.90 -20.88 -17.51
C TYR A 80 6.50 -21.53 -16.26
N LYS A 81 5.72 -22.36 -15.55
CA LYS A 81 6.16 -23.02 -14.31
C LYS A 81 6.72 -22.03 -13.31
N VAL A 82 5.98 -20.93 -13.10
CA VAL A 82 6.35 -19.88 -12.17
C VAL A 82 6.48 -20.42 -10.75
N THR A 83 7.58 -20.10 -10.09
CA THR A 83 7.87 -20.57 -8.72
C THR A 83 7.65 -19.48 -7.69
N VAL A 84 7.81 -18.23 -8.08
CA VAL A 84 7.63 -17.05 -7.21
C VAL A 84 6.81 -16.01 -7.94
N MET A 85 5.77 -15.51 -7.28
CA MET A 85 4.91 -14.47 -7.80
C MET A 85 4.97 -13.23 -6.89
N PHE A 86 4.94 -12.04 -7.50
CA PHE A 86 4.88 -10.76 -6.82
C PHE A 86 3.71 -9.94 -7.37
N SER A 87 2.90 -9.37 -6.48
CA SER A 87 1.73 -8.58 -6.88
C SER A 87 1.44 -7.43 -5.90
N ALA A 88 0.27 -6.83 -6.05
CA ALA A 88 -0.25 -5.81 -5.15
C ALA A 88 -1.60 -6.23 -4.55
N PRO A 89 -1.92 -5.83 -3.29
CA PRO A 89 -3.20 -6.12 -2.65
C PRO A 89 -4.42 -5.73 -3.48
N THR A 90 -4.40 -4.57 -4.15
CA THR A 90 -5.49 -4.15 -5.05
C THR A 90 -5.78 -5.17 -6.14
N ALA A 91 -4.77 -5.74 -6.77
CA ALA A 91 -4.96 -6.73 -7.82
C ALA A 91 -5.58 -8.04 -7.26
N VAL A 92 -5.15 -8.45 -6.06
CA VAL A 92 -5.75 -9.59 -5.34
C VAL A 92 -7.22 -9.33 -5.00
N ARG A 93 -7.56 -8.10 -4.53
CA ARG A 93 -8.97 -7.70 -4.28
C ARG A 93 -9.83 -7.75 -5.53
N VAL A 94 -9.27 -7.39 -6.71
CA VAL A 94 -9.99 -7.53 -7.99
C VAL A 94 -10.26 -8.99 -8.31
N LEU A 95 -9.29 -9.89 -8.10
CA LEU A 95 -9.47 -11.33 -8.30
C LEU A 95 -10.46 -11.95 -7.30
N LYS A 96 -10.46 -11.49 -6.05
CA LYS A 96 -11.41 -11.93 -5.01
C LYS A 96 -12.87 -11.71 -5.39
N LYS A 97 -13.16 -10.73 -6.25
CA LYS A 97 -14.51 -10.45 -6.76
C LYS A 97 -14.93 -11.37 -7.92
N GLN A 98 -14.03 -12.20 -8.44
CA GLN A 98 -14.30 -13.09 -9.56
C GLN A 98 -14.75 -14.47 -9.08
N ASP A 99 -15.25 -15.29 -10.02
CA ASP A 99 -15.63 -16.69 -9.74
C ASP A 99 -14.39 -17.48 -9.25
N PRO A 100 -14.43 -18.09 -8.04
CA PRO A 100 -13.32 -18.87 -7.51
C PRO A 100 -12.92 -20.07 -8.37
N ALA A 101 -13.77 -20.52 -9.30
CA ALA A 101 -13.45 -21.59 -10.23
C ALA A 101 -12.23 -21.27 -11.11
N TRP A 102 -11.96 -20.00 -11.38
CA TRP A 102 -10.79 -19.59 -12.15
C TRP A 102 -9.46 -19.97 -11.50
N LEU A 103 -9.37 -19.92 -10.16
CA LEU A 103 -8.19 -20.32 -9.39
C LEU A 103 -7.89 -21.82 -9.48
N LYS A 104 -8.93 -22.64 -9.70
CA LYS A 104 -8.83 -24.11 -9.75
C LYS A 104 -8.63 -24.66 -11.15
N LYS A 105 -8.68 -23.82 -12.18
CA LYS A 105 -8.65 -24.21 -13.57
C LYS A 105 -7.26 -24.63 -14.07
N TYR A 106 -6.22 -24.13 -13.42
CA TYR A 106 -4.83 -24.27 -13.87
C TYR A 106 -3.96 -24.94 -12.79
N ASP A 107 -2.92 -25.65 -13.23
CA ASP A 107 -1.92 -26.24 -12.34
C ASP A 107 -0.91 -25.19 -11.85
N ILE A 108 -1.06 -24.76 -10.61
CA ILE A 108 -0.17 -23.81 -9.95
C ILE A 108 0.77 -24.48 -8.95
N SER A 109 0.95 -25.79 -9.00
CA SER A 109 1.73 -26.58 -8.04
C SER A 109 3.22 -26.19 -7.98
N THR A 110 3.72 -25.49 -8.99
CA THR A 110 5.09 -24.95 -9.00
C THR A 110 5.25 -23.68 -8.16
N LEU A 111 4.16 -22.96 -7.86
CA LEU A 111 4.18 -21.73 -7.09
C LEU A 111 4.49 -22.04 -5.62
N ARG A 112 5.56 -21.43 -5.09
CA ARG A 112 5.99 -21.60 -3.70
C ARG A 112 5.60 -20.43 -2.82
N TYR A 113 5.60 -19.22 -3.36
CA TYR A 113 5.32 -17.99 -2.62
C TYR A 113 4.57 -16.98 -3.47
N LEU A 114 3.66 -16.24 -2.83
CA LEU A 114 3.12 -14.99 -3.34
C LEU A 114 3.54 -13.84 -2.42
N PHE A 115 4.29 -12.89 -2.97
CA PHE A 115 4.66 -11.65 -2.27
C PHE A 115 3.74 -10.52 -2.69
N LEU A 116 3.39 -9.66 -1.73
CA LEU A 116 2.55 -8.49 -1.97
C LEU A 116 3.23 -7.24 -1.43
N ALA A 117 3.06 -6.11 -2.11
CA ALA A 117 3.56 -4.81 -1.65
C ALA A 117 2.83 -3.64 -2.31
N GLY A 118 3.19 -2.43 -1.88
CA GLY A 118 2.74 -1.16 -2.47
C GLY A 118 1.60 -0.50 -1.73
N GLU A 119 0.80 -1.26 -1.04
CA GLU A 119 -0.25 -0.84 -0.12
C GLU A 119 -0.44 -1.89 0.96
N PRO A 120 -1.04 -1.55 2.08
CA PRO A 120 -1.25 -2.51 3.13
C PRO A 120 -2.23 -3.62 2.74
N LEU A 121 -1.86 -4.83 3.09
CA LEU A 121 -2.67 -6.02 2.88
C LEU A 121 -3.62 -6.20 4.06
N ASP A 122 -4.92 -6.12 3.81
CA ASP A 122 -5.94 -6.40 4.83
C ASP A 122 -6.05 -7.90 5.11
N GLU A 123 -6.30 -8.25 6.38
CA GLU A 123 -6.37 -9.63 6.83
C GLU A 123 -7.40 -10.47 6.05
N PRO A 124 -8.66 -10.01 5.77
CA PRO A 124 -9.62 -10.79 5.01
C PRO A 124 -9.19 -11.10 3.56
N THR A 125 -8.40 -10.22 2.96
CA THR A 125 -7.85 -10.46 1.61
C THR A 125 -6.67 -11.41 1.66
N ALA A 126 -5.78 -11.27 2.66
CA ALA A 126 -4.67 -12.17 2.90
C ALA A 126 -5.14 -13.60 3.17
N GLN A 127 -6.12 -13.77 4.05
CA GLN A 127 -6.70 -15.08 4.36
C GLN A 127 -7.32 -15.72 3.12
N TRP A 128 -8.14 -14.95 2.37
CA TRP A 128 -8.79 -15.46 1.16
C TRP A 128 -7.79 -16.00 0.14
N ILE A 129 -6.74 -15.25 -0.17
CA ILE A 129 -5.77 -15.69 -1.19
C ILE A 129 -4.87 -16.82 -0.67
N SER A 130 -4.56 -16.84 0.61
CA SER A 130 -3.82 -17.93 1.26
C SER A 130 -4.59 -19.25 1.17
N ASP A 131 -5.88 -19.25 1.50
CA ASP A 131 -6.74 -20.42 1.42
C ASP A 131 -6.92 -20.88 -0.03
N ALA A 132 -7.00 -19.94 -0.97
CA ALA A 132 -7.20 -20.22 -2.39
C ALA A 132 -5.99 -20.85 -3.07
N LEU A 133 -4.78 -20.40 -2.74
CA LEU A 133 -3.54 -20.84 -3.38
C LEU A 133 -2.81 -21.92 -2.58
N ASN A 134 -3.07 -22.02 -1.28
CA ASN A 134 -2.34 -22.89 -0.34
C ASN A 134 -0.81 -22.72 -0.40
N VAL A 135 -0.37 -21.45 -0.53
CA VAL A 135 1.03 -21.05 -0.45
C VAL A 135 1.19 -19.89 0.54
N PRO A 136 2.38 -19.70 1.14
CA PRO A 136 2.64 -18.54 1.98
C PRO A 136 2.40 -17.22 1.24
N ILE A 137 1.64 -16.32 1.85
CA ILE A 137 1.41 -14.95 1.39
C ILE A 137 2.24 -14.04 2.27
N ILE A 138 3.22 -13.37 1.67
CA ILE A 138 4.19 -12.55 2.41
C ILE A 138 4.02 -11.09 2.00
N ASP A 139 3.65 -10.27 2.98
CA ASP A 139 3.58 -8.82 2.79
C ASP A 139 4.96 -8.20 2.88
N ASN A 140 5.24 -7.23 2.01
CA ASN A 140 6.49 -6.49 1.97
C ASN A 140 6.22 -5.00 2.11
N TYR A 141 6.90 -4.34 3.04
CA TYR A 141 6.89 -2.89 3.12
C TYR A 141 8.23 -2.31 2.68
N TRP A 142 8.18 -1.37 1.74
CA TRP A 142 9.32 -0.62 1.23
C TRP A 142 8.87 0.62 0.45
N GLN A 143 9.85 1.38 0.03
CA GLN A 143 9.62 2.65 -0.69
C GLN A 143 10.48 2.70 -1.95
N THR A 144 10.13 3.61 -2.86
CA THR A 144 10.98 3.93 -4.01
C THR A 144 12.40 4.28 -3.57
N GLU A 145 12.53 4.96 -2.46
CA GLU A 145 13.79 5.43 -1.87
C GLU A 145 14.68 4.30 -1.38
N THR A 146 14.11 3.24 -0.87
CA THR A 146 14.89 2.10 -0.34
C THR A 146 15.24 1.07 -1.40
N GLY A 147 14.41 0.93 -2.46
CA GLY A 147 14.68 0.07 -3.61
C GLY A 147 14.48 -1.41 -3.41
N TRP A 148 14.32 -1.87 -2.15
CA TRP A 148 14.05 -3.24 -1.74
C TRP A 148 13.37 -3.27 -0.38
N PRO A 149 12.77 -4.41 0.07
CA PRO A 149 11.99 -4.50 1.30
C PRO A 149 12.73 -4.06 2.56
N MET A 150 12.09 -3.19 3.34
CA MET A 150 12.51 -2.76 4.67
C MET A 150 11.96 -3.69 5.75
N LEU A 151 10.70 -4.11 5.59
CA LEU A 151 10.02 -5.08 6.46
C LEU A 151 9.49 -6.22 5.59
N THR A 152 9.78 -7.45 5.98
CA THR A 152 9.31 -8.67 5.31
C THR A 152 9.68 -9.90 6.14
N ALA A 153 8.99 -11.02 5.93
CA ALA A 153 9.54 -12.32 6.29
C ALA A 153 10.67 -12.71 5.31
N MET A 154 11.67 -13.41 5.80
CA MET A 154 12.84 -13.84 5.02
C MET A 154 12.93 -15.38 5.00
N PRO A 155 12.06 -16.09 4.26
CA PRO A 155 12.01 -17.56 4.30
C PRO A 155 13.30 -18.25 3.84
N GLY A 156 14.16 -17.56 3.11
CA GLY A 156 15.49 -18.07 2.74
C GLY A 156 16.53 -17.98 3.86
N VAL A 157 16.20 -17.41 5.01
CA VAL A 157 17.05 -17.31 6.20
C VAL A 157 16.44 -18.08 7.37
N GLU A 158 15.16 -17.81 7.66
CA GLU A 158 14.47 -18.42 8.78
C GLU A 158 12.97 -18.59 8.50
N ASN A 159 12.36 -19.59 9.13
CA ASN A 159 10.93 -19.81 8.99
C ASN A 159 10.18 -18.94 10.01
N THR A 160 9.80 -17.76 9.60
CA THR A 160 9.00 -16.83 10.39
C THR A 160 7.51 -17.07 10.15
N PRO A 161 6.70 -17.30 11.20
CA PRO A 161 5.25 -17.38 11.04
C PRO A 161 4.69 -16.10 10.40
N VAL A 162 3.80 -16.23 9.44
CA VAL A 162 3.12 -15.08 8.81
C VAL A 162 2.00 -14.60 9.73
N LYS A 163 1.98 -13.31 10.05
CA LYS A 163 0.87 -12.64 10.73
C LYS A 163 0.20 -11.71 9.72
N PHE A 164 -1.03 -12.00 9.33
CA PHE A 164 -1.74 -11.21 8.33
C PHE A 164 -1.93 -9.76 8.78
N GLY A 165 -1.81 -8.82 7.82
CA GLY A 165 -1.79 -7.38 8.10
C GLY A 165 -0.42 -6.83 8.52
N SER A 166 0.56 -7.70 8.75
CA SER A 166 1.93 -7.32 9.12
C SER A 166 2.94 -7.68 8.02
N PRO A 167 3.81 -6.75 7.59
CA PRO A 167 4.99 -7.08 6.79
C PRO A 167 6.12 -7.71 7.62
N SER A 168 5.84 -8.27 8.78
CA SER A 168 6.73 -9.03 9.67
C SER A 168 7.82 -8.18 10.34
N PHE A 169 9.10 -8.40 10.03
CA PHE A 169 10.26 -7.86 10.75
C PHE A 169 11.16 -7.04 9.82
N PRO A 170 12.05 -6.20 10.38
CA PRO A 170 13.09 -5.55 9.59
C PRO A 170 13.94 -6.56 8.83
N ALA A 171 14.07 -6.38 7.51
CA ALA A 171 14.96 -7.18 6.70
C ALA A 171 16.40 -6.97 7.16
N TYR A 172 17.20 -8.03 7.17
CA TYR A 172 18.60 -7.96 7.57
C TYR A 172 19.37 -6.92 6.75
N GLY A 173 19.99 -5.98 7.43
CA GLY A 173 20.65 -4.80 6.90
C GLY A 173 19.97 -3.49 7.29
N TYR A 174 18.70 -3.50 7.65
CA TYR A 174 17.98 -2.32 8.15
C TYR A 174 18.00 -2.25 9.69
N ASN A 175 18.53 -1.15 10.23
CA ASN A 175 18.32 -0.77 11.62
C ASN A 175 17.06 0.09 11.73
N LEU A 176 15.90 -0.56 11.60
CA LEU A 176 14.60 0.10 11.58
C LEU A 176 14.07 0.24 13.00
N LYS A 177 13.53 1.42 13.30
CA LYS A 177 12.93 1.81 14.57
C LYS A 177 11.59 2.51 14.35
N LEU A 178 10.76 2.49 15.38
CA LEU A 178 9.58 3.34 15.50
C LEU A 178 9.90 4.46 16.48
N LEU A 179 9.88 5.70 16.01
CA LEU A 179 10.26 6.85 16.80
C LEU A 179 9.06 7.76 17.06
N ASP A 180 8.95 8.23 18.30
CA ASP A 180 8.02 9.32 18.61
C ASP A 180 8.36 10.56 17.78
N GLU A 181 7.37 11.16 17.15
CA GLU A 181 7.58 12.26 16.20
C GLU A 181 8.16 13.51 16.84
N VAL A 182 7.90 13.76 18.12
CA VAL A 182 8.30 14.96 18.84
C VAL A 182 9.64 14.78 19.54
N SER A 183 9.76 13.73 20.36
CA SER A 183 10.97 13.44 21.12
C SER A 183 12.06 12.73 20.31
N GLY A 184 11.65 12.00 19.25
CA GLY A 184 12.54 11.14 18.46
C GLY A 184 13.05 9.93 19.24
N GLU A 185 12.50 9.61 20.42
CA GLU A 185 12.83 8.39 21.16
C GLU A 185 12.08 7.18 20.58
N GLU A 186 12.65 5.98 20.77
CA GLU A 186 11.99 4.75 20.33
C GLU A 186 10.75 4.49 21.20
N VAL A 187 9.61 4.22 20.55
CA VAL A 187 8.35 3.90 21.22
C VAL A 187 8.27 2.41 21.58
N GLY A 188 7.49 2.11 22.62
CA GLY A 188 7.24 0.74 23.08
C GLY A 188 6.29 -0.05 22.18
N PRO A 189 6.12 -1.38 22.48
CA PRO A 189 5.10 -2.20 21.83
C PRO A 189 3.70 -1.61 22.03
N GLY A 190 2.86 -1.68 20.98
CA GLY A 190 1.51 -1.11 20.97
C GLY A 190 1.46 0.40 20.78
N GLU A 191 2.58 1.09 20.85
CA GLU A 191 2.65 2.54 20.65
C GLU A 191 2.93 2.88 19.19
N LYS A 192 2.28 3.94 18.70
CA LYS A 192 2.44 4.47 17.35
C LYS A 192 3.70 5.32 17.24
N GLY A 193 4.55 5.03 16.26
CA GLY A 193 5.75 5.82 15.97
C GLY A 193 5.97 5.99 14.48
N VAL A 194 6.84 6.93 14.11
CA VAL A 194 7.30 7.12 12.73
C VAL A 194 8.30 6.02 12.40
N VAL A 195 8.06 5.33 11.29
CA VAL A 195 9.00 4.34 10.76
C VAL A 195 10.28 5.04 10.30
N ALA A 196 11.39 4.73 10.94
CA ALA A 196 12.66 5.37 10.73
C ALA A 196 13.80 4.36 10.58
N VAL A 197 14.84 4.69 9.82
CA VAL A 197 16.03 3.84 9.69
C VAL A 197 17.24 4.60 10.23
N LEU A 198 17.89 4.00 11.22
CA LEU A 198 19.15 4.52 11.76
C LEU A 198 20.29 4.20 10.79
N PRO A 199 21.13 5.19 10.44
CA PRO A 199 22.28 4.96 9.56
C PRO A 199 23.32 3.96 10.13
N PRO A 200 24.10 3.31 9.24
CA PRO A 200 24.12 3.53 7.80
C PRO A 200 22.91 2.91 7.10
N LEU A 201 22.38 3.55 6.05
CA LEU A 201 21.40 2.93 5.18
C LEU A 201 22.04 1.75 4.46
N PRO A 202 21.33 0.61 4.32
CA PRO A 202 21.87 -0.54 3.62
C PRO A 202 22.07 -0.26 2.12
N PRO A 203 22.91 -1.08 1.45
CA PRO A 203 23.05 -1.02 0.00
C PRO A 203 21.68 -1.04 -0.70
N GLY A 204 21.58 -0.38 -1.86
CA GLY A 204 20.32 -0.29 -2.63
C GLY A 204 19.41 0.86 -2.26
N CYS A 205 19.57 1.48 -1.09
CA CYS A 205 18.89 2.72 -0.74
C CYS A 205 19.38 3.89 -1.60
N LEU A 206 18.57 4.96 -1.67
CA LEU A 206 18.96 6.19 -2.36
C LEU A 206 20.24 6.77 -1.74
N SER A 207 21.14 7.25 -2.60
CA SER A 207 22.31 8.03 -2.19
C SER A 207 22.01 9.55 -2.18
N THR A 208 21.11 9.98 -3.06
CA THR A 208 20.62 11.37 -3.12
C THR A 208 19.38 11.47 -4.02
N VAL A 209 18.82 12.66 -4.12
CA VAL A 209 17.86 13.07 -5.16
C VAL A 209 18.64 13.76 -6.27
N TRP A 210 18.54 13.27 -7.50
CA TRP A 210 19.29 13.75 -8.66
C TRP A 210 19.25 15.27 -8.79
N GLY A 211 20.43 15.90 -8.71
CA GLY A 211 20.60 17.32 -8.82
C GLY A 211 19.99 18.16 -7.67
N GLN A 212 19.62 17.51 -6.53
CA GLN A 212 18.96 18.17 -5.40
C GLN A 212 19.40 17.60 -4.04
N ASP A 213 20.70 17.65 -3.74
CA ASP A 213 21.26 17.10 -2.50
C ASP A 213 20.67 17.77 -1.23
N ASP A 214 20.47 19.09 -1.26
CA ASP A 214 19.81 19.78 -0.15
C ASP A 214 18.38 19.28 0.08
N ARG A 215 17.65 18.99 -0.98
CA ARG A 215 16.30 18.40 -0.88
C ARG A 215 16.36 16.99 -0.27
N PHE A 216 17.34 16.19 -0.63
CA PHE A 216 17.55 14.87 -0.05
C PHE A 216 17.75 14.97 1.46
N VAL A 217 18.70 15.80 1.92
CA VAL A 217 18.99 15.97 3.33
C VAL A 217 17.79 16.54 4.08
N ASN A 218 17.20 17.64 3.55
CA ASN A 218 16.11 18.33 4.22
C ASN A 218 14.84 17.51 4.30
N THR A 219 14.58 16.66 3.28
CA THR A 219 13.38 15.81 3.26
C THR A 219 13.54 14.62 4.20
N TYR A 220 14.63 13.88 4.08
CA TYR A 220 14.70 12.55 4.71
C TYR A 220 15.42 12.52 6.06
N PHE A 221 16.28 13.50 6.37
CA PHE A 221 17.16 13.45 7.54
C PHE A 221 16.98 14.61 8.55
N LYS A 222 16.05 15.54 8.29
CA LYS A 222 15.76 16.64 9.22
C LYS A 222 14.42 16.51 9.94
N GLY A 223 13.78 15.35 9.86
CA GLY A 223 12.51 15.10 10.55
C GLY A 223 12.64 15.03 12.07
N PHE A 224 13.81 14.66 12.58
CA PHE A 224 14.07 14.53 14.01
C PHE A 224 15.20 15.48 14.42
N LYS A 225 14.93 16.30 15.46
CA LYS A 225 15.91 17.28 15.95
C LYS A 225 17.11 16.54 16.55
N ASP A 226 18.31 17.00 16.19
CA ASP A 226 19.59 16.50 16.73
C ASP A 226 19.86 15.00 16.51
N LYS A 227 19.10 14.33 15.62
CA LYS A 227 19.29 12.93 15.26
C LYS A 227 19.46 12.76 13.75
N LEU A 228 20.51 12.04 13.34
CA LEU A 228 20.71 11.64 11.96
C LEU A 228 19.93 10.33 11.73
N VAL A 229 18.72 10.43 11.21
CA VAL A 229 17.81 9.32 11.00
C VAL A 229 17.06 9.50 9.69
N TYR A 230 16.97 8.45 8.87
CA TYR A 230 16.12 8.46 7.68
C TYR A 230 14.65 8.31 8.11
N SER A 231 13.81 9.26 7.77
CA SER A 231 12.36 9.19 7.98
C SER A 231 11.66 8.64 6.73
N SER A 232 10.83 7.62 6.92
CA SER A 232 10.01 7.07 5.83
C SER A 232 8.75 7.89 5.54
N PHE A 233 8.34 8.75 6.45
CA PHE A 233 7.04 9.42 6.46
C PHE A 233 5.85 8.45 6.56
N ASP A 234 6.05 7.29 7.13
CA ASP A 234 4.99 6.34 7.42
C ASP A 234 4.87 6.12 8.92
N TRP A 235 3.64 5.99 9.41
CA TRP A 235 3.34 5.55 10.75
C TRP A 235 3.41 4.04 10.83
N GLY A 236 3.89 3.54 11.95
CA GLY A 236 3.85 2.12 12.28
C GLY A 236 3.63 1.89 13.76
N LEU A 237 3.30 0.68 14.10
CA LEU A 237 3.36 0.15 15.45
C LEU A 237 4.04 -1.22 15.44
N LYS A 238 4.52 -1.64 16.59
CA LYS A 238 5.09 -2.97 16.82
C LYS A 238 4.28 -3.65 17.91
N ASP A 239 3.81 -4.87 17.69
CA ASP A 239 3.11 -5.61 18.74
C ASP A 239 4.06 -6.24 19.75
N GLU A 240 3.49 -6.92 20.76
CA GLU A 240 4.24 -7.60 21.84
C GLU A 240 5.14 -8.74 21.32
N ASP A 241 4.77 -9.36 20.18
CA ASP A 241 5.56 -10.41 19.53
C ASP A 241 6.66 -9.83 18.62
N GLY A 242 6.73 -8.49 18.49
CA GLY A 242 7.72 -7.78 17.69
C GLY A 242 7.36 -7.59 16.22
N TYR A 243 6.15 -7.99 15.78
CA TYR A 243 5.69 -7.77 14.42
C TYR A 243 5.34 -6.31 14.20
N TYR A 244 5.76 -5.78 13.04
CA TYR A 244 5.48 -4.41 12.63
C TYR A 244 4.18 -4.32 11.84
N PHE A 245 3.45 -3.23 12.00
CA PHE A 245 2.25 -2.89 11.24
C PHE A 245 2.39 -1.48 10.70
N ILE A 246 2.09 -1.28 9.42
CA ILE A 246 2.15 0.03 8.77
C ILE A 246 0.77 0.65 8.77
N LEU A 247 0.64 1.82 9.40
CA LEU A 247 -0.64 2.49 9.64
C LEU A 247 -0.97 3.55 8.57
N GLY A 248 -0.02 3.88 7.69
CA GLY A 248 -0.19 4.89 6.64
C GLY A 248 0.80 6.04 6.74
N ARG A 249 0.59 7.07 5.94
CA ARG A 249 1.51 8.22 5.82
C ARG A 249 1.40 9.17 7.01
N THR A 250 2.53 9.76 7.41
CA THR A 250 2.53 10.84 8.44
C THR A 250 1.95 12.15 7.91
N ASP A 251 1.98 12.36 6.59
CA ASP A 251 1.39 13.50 5.90
C ASP A 251 -0.08 13.28 5.47
N ASP A 252 -0.62 12.06 5.62
CA ASP A 252 -2.03 11.72 5.43
C ASP A 252 -2.79 11.70 6.78
N VAL A 253 -2.42 12.58 7.70
CA VAL A 253 -3.05 12.73 9.03
C VAL A 253 -4.06 13.85 9.00
N ILE A 254 -5.20 13.62 9.65
CA ILE A 254 -6.26 14.60 9.86
C ILE A 254 -6.16 15.13 11.30
N ASN A 255 -5.97 16.44 11.45
CA ASN A 255 -5.92 17.07 12.77
C ASN A 255 -7.29 17.55 13.19
N VAL A 256 -8.01 16.72 13.97
CA VAL A 256 -9.35 17.01 14.46
C VAL A 256 -9.27 17.50 15.91
N ALA A 257 -9.49 18.79 16.14
CA ALA A 257 -9.48 19.38 17.48
C ALA A 257 -8.22 19.01 18.31
N GLY A 258 -7.05 18.99 17.67
CA GLY A 258 -5.78 18.62 18.31
C GLY A 258 -5.45 17.12 18.33
N HIS A 259 -6.39 16.26 17.94
CA HIS A 259 -6.15 14.82 17.79
C HIS A 259 -5.69 14.50 16.38
N ARG A 260 -4.64 13.68 16.25
CA ARG A 260 -4.09 13.23 14.97
C ARG A 260 -4.64 11.87 14.61
N LEU A 261 -5.51 11.83 13.61
CA LEU A 261 -6.16 10.62 13.11
C LEU A 261 -5.56 10.21 11.76
N GLY A 262 -5.19 8.96 11.62
CA GLY A 262 -4.76 8.41 10.34
C GLY A 262 -5.95 8.25 9.39
N THR A 263 -5.82 8.71 8.15
CA THR A 263 -6.87 8.50 7.13
C THR A 263 -7.19 7.02 6.97
N ARG A 264 -6.18 6.18 7.03
CA ARG A 264 -6.30 4.74 6.89
C ARG A 264 -7.07 4.08 8.02
N GLU A 265 -6.86 4.48 9.27
CA GLU A 265 -7.60 3.95 10.42
C GLU A 265 -9.12 4.15 10.22
N ILE A 266 -9.50 5.32 9.69
CA ILE A 266 -10.89 5.62 9.39
C ILE A 266 -11.38 4.83 8.15
N GLU A 267 -10.55 4.69 7.12
CA GLU A 267 -10.86 3.88 5.93
C GLU A 267 -11.09 2.41 6.30
N GLU A 268 -10.26 1.85 7.17
CA GLU A 268 -10.41 0.48 7.65
C GLU A 268 -11.74 0.33 8.40
N ALA A 269 -12.07 1.25 9.32
CA ALA A 269 -13.35 1.24 10.02
C ALA A 269 -14.55 1.34 9.05
N VAL A 270 -14.49 2.22 8.05
CA VAL A 270 -15.52 2.31 7.00
C VAL A 270 -15.65 1.00 6.23
N ASN A 271 -14.54 0.36 5.89
CA ASN A 271 -14.51 -0.87 5.10
C ASN A 271 -15.02 -2.11 5.87
N THR A 272 -15.17 -2.05 7.21
CA THR A 272 -15.84 -3.11 7.97
C THR A 272 -17.36 -3.14 7.70
N HIS A 273 -17.93 -2.05 7.18
CA HIS A 273 -19.35 -2.01 6.83
C HIS A 273 -19.66 -2.91 5.63
N ASN A 274 -20.64 -3.81 5.78
CA ASN A 274 -20.95 -4.86 4.78
C ASN A 274 -21.26 -4.34 3.38
N SER A 275 -21.84 -3.15 3.28
CA SER A 275 -22.23 -2.53 2.00
C SER A 275 -21.07 -1.85 1.27
N ILE A 276 -19.93 -1.61 1.92
CA ILE A 276 -18.83 -0.86 1.35
C ILE A 276 -17.82 -1.81 0.70
N ALA A 277 -17.44 -1.47 -0.53
CA ALA A 277 -16.43 -2.19 -1.31
C ALA A 277 -15.03 -1.61 -1.13
N GLU A 278 -14.93 -0.28 -1.11
CA GLU A 278 -13.68 0.47 -0.86
C GLU A 278 -14.01 1.89 -0.43
N CYS A 279 -13.06 2.53 0.26
CA CYS A 279 -13.21 3.90 0.74
C CYS A 279 -11.89 4.66 0.65
N ALA A 280 -11.99 5.97 0.45
CA ALA A 280 -10.91 6.92 0.65
C ALA A 280 -11.36 8.00 1.62
N VAL A 281 -10.50 8.33 2.59
CA VAL A 281 -10.76 9.40 3.55
C VAL A 281 -9.73 10.50 3.39
N VAL A 282 -10.20 11.75 3.46
CA VAL A 282 -9.35 12.94 3.40
C VAL A 282 -9.71 13.90 4.53
N GLY A 283 -8.74 14.67 5.00
CA GLY A 283 -8.97 15.76 5.93
C GLY A 283 -9.38 17.01 5.16
N VAL A 284 -10.52 17.60 5.49
CA VAL A 284 -10.94 18.89 4.95
C VAL A 284 -10.93 19.95 6.03
N ALA A 285 -10.66 21.20 5.64
CA ALA A 285 -10.59 22.32 6.57
C ALA A 285 -11.93 22.54 7.30
N ASP A 286 -11.88 22.74 8.60
CA ASP A 286 -13.02 23.08 9.47
C ASP A 286 -12.66 24.26 10.37
N GLN A 287 -13.57 25.23 10.52
CA GLN A 287 -13.31 26.46 11.25
C GLN A 287 -13.14 26.26 12.77
N LEU A 288 -13.75 25.23 13.34
CA LEU A 288 -13.72 24.97 14.78
C LEU A 288 -12.71 23.89 15.17
N LYS A 289 -12.60 22.85 14.35
CA LYS A 289 -11.80 21.66 14.65
C LYS A 289 -10.44 21.64 13.94
N GLY A 290 -10.16 22.65 13.10
CA GLY A 290 -9.01 22.68 12.22
C GLY A 290 -9.22 21.84 10.97
N GLN A 291 -9.40 20.54 11.12
CA GLN A 291 -9.82 19.63 10.06
C GLN A 291 -10.90 18.65 10.55
N VAL A 292 -11.64 18.10 9.61
CA VAL A 292 -12.57 16.99 9.84
C VAL A 292 -12.42 15.93 8.75
N PRO A 293 -12.64 14.66 9.06
CA PRO A 293 -12.62 13.61 8.05
C PRO A 293 -13.81 13.76 7.08
N MET A 294 -13.56 13.48 5.80
CA MET A 294 -14.57 13.33 4.77
C MET A 294 -14.32 12.02 4.04
N ALA A 295 -15.33 11.18 3.90
CA ALA A 295 -15.22 9.86 3.30
C ALA A 295 -15.82 9.82 1.89
N PHE A 296 -15.14 9.15 0.97
CA PHE A 296 -15.62 8.83 -0.36
C PHE A 296 -15.67 7.31 -0.50
N ALA A 297 -16.87 6.75 -0.58
CA ALA A 297 -17.09 5.32 -0.50
C ALA A 297 -17.69 4.75 -1.79
N VAL A 298 -17.24 3.56 -2.17
CA VAL A 298 -17.82 2.76 -3.26
C VAL A 298 -18.64 1.65 -2.62
N VAL A 299 -19.91 1.54 -3.00
CA VAL A 299 -20.79 0.47 -2.52
C VAL A 299 -20.61 -0.81 -3.33
N LYS A 300 -20.87 -1.96 -2.70
CA LYS A 300 -20.87 -3.27 -3.37
C LYS A 300 -22.06 -3.42 -4.33
N ASP A 301 -23.22 -2.91 -3.93
CA ASP A 301 -24.45 -2.97 -4.70
C ASP A 301 -24.97 -1.55 -4.98
N PRO A 302 -24.90 -1.08 -6.25
CA PRO A 302 -25.40 0.24 -6.64
C PRO A 302 -26.88 0.47 -6.34
N ALA A 303 -27.69 -0.59 -6.21
CA ALA A 303 -29.12 -0.45 -5.86
C ALA A 303 -29.32 0.19 -4.48
N GLN A 304 -28.35 0.11 -3.59
CA GLN A 304 -28.39 0.77 -2.28
C GLN A 304 -28.32 2.31 -2.35
N LEU A 305 -28.01 2.85 -3.53
CA LEU A 305 -27.95 4.29 -3.79
C LEU A 305 -29.11 4.77 -4.68
N ALA A 306 -30.16 3.93 -4.90
CA ALA A 306 -31.21 4.17 -5.85
C ALA A 306 -32.05 5.45 -5.55
N ASP A 307 -32.17 5.80 -4.27
CA ASP A 307 -32.83 7.03 -3.85
C ASP A 307 -32.05 7.75 -2.75
N GLU A 308 -32.42 9.01 -2.49
CA GLU A 308 -31.72 9.84 -1.52
C GLU A 308 -31.92 9.38 -0.07
N THR A 309 -33.05 8.74 0.23
CA THR A 309 -33.35 8.23 1.58
C THR A 309 -32.45 7.05 1.92
N LEU A 310 -32.30 6.11 0.99
CA LEU A 310 -31.39 4.96 1.15
C LEU A 310 -29.94 5.44 1.25
N ARG A 311 -29.54 6.39 0.42
CA ARG A 311 -28.21 7.00 0.45
C ARG A 311 -27.91 7.65 1.80
N ALA A 312 -28.86 8.44 2.33
CA ALA A 312 -28.72 9.11 3.62
C ALA A 312 -28.71 8.11 4.80
N SER A 313 -29.49 7.03 4.72
CA SER A 313 -29.47 5.95 5.71
C SER A 313 -28.11 5.27 5.75
N LEU A 314 -27.62 4.86 4.61
CA LEU A 314 -26.31 4.19 4.49
C LEU A 314 -25.17 5.08 4.99
N ALA A 315 -25.20 6.37 4.69
CA ALA A 315 -24.19 7.31 5.20
C ALA A 315 -24.18 7.35 6.75
N LYS A 316 -25.35 7.37 7.39
CA LYS A 316 -25.47 7.31 8.84
C LYS A 316 -24.94 6.00 9.43
N GLU A 317 -25.23 4.88 8.78
CA GLU A 317 -24.75 3.56 9.20
C GLU A 317 -23.22 3.46 9.12
N VAL A 318 -22.62 3.98 8.05
CA VAL A 318 -21.16 4.06 7.90
C VAL A 318 -20.54 4.93 9.01
N ILE A 319 -21.11 6.11 9.29
CA ILE A 319 -20.63 6.98 10.38
C ILE A 319 -20.77 6.27 11.74
N ALA A 320 -21.87 5.58 11.98
CA ALA A 320 -22.08 4.83 13.22
C ALA A 320 -21.05 3.70 13.37
N THR A 321 -20.66 3.05 12.28
CA THR A 321 -19.61 2.02 12.27
C THR A 321 -18.28 2.62 12.69
N VAL A 322 -17.88 3.76 12.11
CA VAL A 322 -16.65 4.47 12.50
C VAL A 322 -16.70 4.91 13.97
N SER A 323 -17.83 5.44 14.40
CA SER A 323 -18.02 5.89 15.80
C SER A 323 -17.87 4.74 16.81
N LYS A 324 -18.33 3.55 16.45
CA LYS A 324 -18.20 2.34 17.28
C LYS A 324 -16.75 1.88 17.41
N GLU A 325 -15.98 1.93 16.34
CA GLU A 325 -14.61 1.40 16.30
C GLU A 325 -13.57 2.41 16.79
N LEU A 326 -13.68 3.67 16.40
CA LEU A 326 -12.66 4.70 16.65
C LEU A 326 -13.15 5.85 17.55
N GLY A 327 -14.43 5.85 17.93
CA GLY A 327 -15.04 6.94 18.69
C GLY A 327 -15.48 8.12 17.82
N ALA A 328 -16.32 8.99 18.41
CA ALA A 328 -17.00 10.09 17.72
C ALA A 328 -16.05 11.14 17.10
N ILE A 329 -14.80 11.23 17.57
CA ILE A 329 -13.81 12.17 17.04
C ILE A 329 -13.37 11.81 15.62
N ALA A 330 -13.40 10.53 15.26
CA ALA A 330 -13.05 10.00 13.95
C ALA A 330 -14.19 10.02 12.92
N ASN A 331 -15.39 10.41 13.34
CA ASN A 331 -16.56 10.40 12.48
C ASN A 331 -16.37 11.28 11.24
N PRO A 332 -16.56 10.74 10.04
CA PRO A 332 -16.62 11.56 8.84
C PRO A 332 -17.70 12.63 8.96
N SER A 333 -17.36 13.86 8.62
CA SER A 333 -18.33 14.97 8.55
C SER A 333 -19.39 14.73 7.47
N GLN A 334 -18.94 14.06 6.39
CA GLN A 334 -19.80 13.65 5.28
C GLN A 334 -19.27 12.32 4.70
N VAL A 335 -20.20 11.52 4.19
CA VAL A 335 -19.91 10.30 3.41
C VAL A 335 -20.50 10.51 2.01
N HIS A 336 -19.63 10.64 1.03
CA HIS A 336 -19.98 10.73 -0.39
C HIS A 336 -19.86 9.36 -1.04
N PHE A 337 -20.86 8.99 -1.83
CA PHE A 337 -20.82 7.74 -2.58
C PHE A 337 -20.43 8.02 -4.02
N VAL A 338 -19.46 7.22 -4.51
CA VAL A 338 -18.93 7.27 -5.87
C VAL A 338 -18.93 5.86 -6.46
N THR A 339 -18.92 5.72 -7.79
CA THR A 339 -18.84 4.38 -8.41
C THR A 339 -17.40 3.89 -8.50
N GLN A 340 -16.44 4.81 -8.49
CA GLN A 340 -15.01 4.50 -8.42
C GLN A 340 -14.21 5.64 -7.81
N LEU A 341 -13.11 5.29 -7.15
CA LEU A 341 -12.12 6.26 -6.63
C LEU A 341 -11.09 6.60 -7.70
N PRO A 342 -10.59 7.85 -7.76
CA PRO A 342 -9.49 8.22 -8.65
C PRO A 342 -8.21 7.53 -8.21
N LYS A 343 -7.62 6.76 -9.12
CA LYS A 343 -6.43 5.95 -8.88
C LYS A 343 -5.35 6.21 -9.91
N THR A 344 -4.12 5.97 -9.53
CA THR A 344 -3.01 5.86 -10.47
C THR A 344 -3.13 4.56 -11.26
N ARG A 345 -2.38 4.44 -12.37
CA ARG A 345 -2.28 3.19 -13.15
C ARG A 345 -1.82 1.99 -12.31
N SER A 346 -1.13 2.21 -11.19
CA SER A 346 -0.74 1.17 -10.24
C SER A 346 -1.81 0.85 -9.19
N GLY A 347 -2.99 1.47 -9.24
CA GLY A 347 -4.10 1.26 -8.31
C GLY A 347 -4.08 2.13 -7.05
N LYS A 348 -3.06 2.97 -6.85
CA LYS A 348 -2.97 3.85 -5.68
C LYS A 348 -3.98 4.99 -5.75
N VAL A 349 -4.78 5.17 -4.71
CA VAL A 349 -5.76 6.26 -4.59
C VAL A 349 -5.04 7.62 -4.52
N LEU A 350 -5.52 8.59 -5.32
CA LEU A 350 -5.01 9.96 -5.39
C LEU A 350 -5.64 10.86 -4.31
N ARG A 351 -5.37 10.57 -3.01
CA ARG A 351 -5.98 11.29 -1.88
C ARG A 351 -5.78 12.80 -1.93
N ARG A 352 -4.59 13.26 -2.33
CA ARG A 352 -4.31 14.71 -2.46
C ARG A 352 -5.21 15.39 -3.47
N SER A 353 -5.51 14.74 -4.59
CA SER A 353 -6.42 15.27 -5.60
C SER A 353 -7.88 15.23 -5.12
N ILE A 354 -8.29 14.18 -4.39
CA ILE A 354 -9.59 14.11 -3.73
C ILE A 354 -9.75 15.25 -2.73
N GLN A 355 -8.76 15.45 -1.84
CA GLN A 355 -8.76 16.53 -0.86
C GLN A 355 -8.84 17.90 -1.51
N ALA A 356 -8.04 18.14 -2.55
CA ALA A 356 -8.06 19.41 -3.27
C ALA A 356 -9.45 19.71 -3.85
N ILE A 357 -10.09 18.73 -4.46
CA ILE A 357 -11.46 18.86 -4.98
C ILE A 357 -12.45 19.11 -3.85
N ALA A 358 -12.37 18.38 -2.75
CA ALA A 358 -13.24 18.55 -1.57
C ALA A 358 -13.14 19.94 -0.96
N GLU A 359 -11.98 20.58 -1.07
CA GLU A 359 -11.73 21.96 -0.62
C GLU A 359 -11.90 23.01 -1.73
N GLY A 360 -12.40 22.64 -2.91
CA GLY A 360 -12.58 23.57 -4.04
C GLY A 360 -11.29 24.07 -4.67
N ARG A 361 -10.19 23.34 -4.50
CA ARG A 361 -8.86 23.68 -5.04
C ARG A 361 -8.54 22.88 -6.31
N ASP A 362 -7.52 23.30 -7.03
CA ASP A 362 -6.98 22.57 -8.19
C ASP A 362 -6.47 21.17 -7.76
N PRO A 363 -6.87 20.09 -8.42
CA PRO A 363 -6.46 18.72 -8.07
C PRO A 363 -4.95 18.44 -8.26
N GLY A 364 -4.20 19.34 -8.89
CA GLY A 364 -2.77 19.24 -9.09
C GLY A 364 -2.35 18.37 -10.27
N ASP A 365 -1.17 17.74 -10.16
CA ASP A 365 -0.60 16.90 -11.21
C ASP A 365 -1.36 15.57 -11.34
N LEU A 366 -1.97 15.35 -12.49
CA LEU A 366 -2.79 14.19 -12.84
C LEU A 366 -2.12 13.25 -13.85
N THR A 367 -0.82 13.41 -14.12
CA THR A 367 -0.10 12.63 -15.15
C THR A 367 -0.08 11.12 -14.88
N THR A 368 -0.25 10.72 -13.62
CA THR A 368 -0.32 9.31 -13.20
C THR A 368 -1.74 8.75 -13.10
N LEU A 369 -2.76 9.58 -13.30
CA LEU A 369 -4.16 9.17 -13.22
C LEU A 369 -4.48 8.15 -14.31
N ASP A 370 -5.15 7.07 -13.90
CA ASP A 370 -5.57 6.00 -14.82
C ASP A 370 -6.83 6.39 -15.59
N ASP A 371 -7.89 6.71 -14.87
CA ASP A 371 -9.19 7.08 -15.43
C ASP A 371 -9.68 8.43 -14.86
N PRO A 372 -9.86 9.45 -15.71
CA PRO A 372 -10.36 10.75 -15.27
C PRO A 372 -11.79 10.73 -14.68
N SER A 373 -12.60 9.71 -15.00
CA SER A 373 -13.99 9.64 -14.54
C SER A 373 -14.10 9.54 -13.01
N GLY A 374 -13.13 8.92 -12.34
CA GLY A 374 -13.09 8.88 -10.87
C GLY A 374 -12.97 10.25 -10.22
N LEU A 375 -12.18 11.16 -10.81
CA LEU A 375 -12.08 12.55 -10.35
C LEU A 375 -13.37 13.34 -10.58
N GLU A 376 -13.97 13.16 -11.75
CA GLU A 376 -15.23 13.83 -12.09
C GLU A 376 -16.34 13.40 -11.14
N GLN A 377 -16.43 12.14 -10.78
CA GLN A 377 -17.39 11.66 -9.77
C GLN A 377 -17.16 12.27 -8.37
N VAL A 378 -15.92 12.38 -7.92
CA VAL A 378 -15.61 13.06 -6.67
C VAL A 378 -16.09 14.51 -6.71
N LYS A 379 -15.85 15.21 -7.83
CA LYS A 379 -16.29 16.59 -8.02
C LYS A 379 -17.81 16.72 -8.00
N GLN A 380 -18.52 15.85 -8.73
CA GLN A 380 -19.99 15.80 -8.73
C GLN A 380 -20.55 15.52 -7.34
N ALA A 381 -19.97 14.54 -6.62
CA ALA A 381 -20.40 14.18 -5.27
C ALA A 381 -20.24 15.32 -4.26
N VAL A 382 -19.18 16.13 -4.38
CA VAL A 382 -18.93 17.29 -3.49
C VAL A 382 -19.82 18.48 -3.85
N THR A 383 -20.07 18.73 -5.15
CA THR A 383 -20.86 19.89 -5.62
C THR A 383 -22.36 19.65 -5.60
N GLY A 384 -22.81 18.42 -5.38
CA GLY A 384 -24.24 18.05 -5.44
C GLY A 384 -24.83 18.09 -6.84
N GLN A 385 -23.99 18.15 -7.87
CA GLN A 385 -24.39 18.06 -9.27
C GLN A 385 -24.41 16.58 -9.68
N SER A 386 -25.56 15.94 -9.54
CA SER A 386 -25.81 14.58 -10.07
C SER A 386 -26.44 14.66 -11.47
#